data_e3add3fe737dac806aa73036911d37cb
#
_entry.id   e3add3fe737dac806aa73036911d37cb
#
_cell.length_a   1.000
_cell.length_b   1.000
_cell.length_c   1.000
_cell.angle_alpha   90.00
_cell.angle_beta   90.00
_cell.angle_gamma   90.00
#
_symmetry.space_group_name_H-M   'P 1'
#
loop_
_entity.id
_entity.type
_entity.pdbx_description
1 polymer ?
#
loop_
_entity_poly.entity_id
_entity_poly.type
_entity_poly.pdbx_seq_one_letter_code
_entity_poly.pdbx_strand_id
1 'polypeptide(L)'
;GVFCTIVPVVEANGTSTIVSLATQLVILYIAFFGFALVVYGAAVKVLGKTSPIRFFRAIMPAALNAFGTCSSSATIPLSKQCVEDELGVSNQVSSITIPLGATVNMDAVSILMSFMIMFFANACNVNISISMMVLVLLANVLLSVGTPGIPGGAIASFAALATMAGLPAGVMGVYISINTLCDMGATCVNVIGDMAGCVVLQEQIDIEA
;
A
#
# COMPACT_ATOMS: atom_id res chain seq x y z
N GLY A 1 -1.13 -20.22 8.48
CA GLY A 1 -0.91 -18.90 7.92
C GLY A 1 0.31 -18.87 7.01
N VAL A 2 1.05 -17.76 7.00
CA VAL A 2 2.19 -17.50 6.10
C VAL A 2 3.21 -18.64 6.05
N PHE A 3 3.53 -19.25 7.18
CA PHE A 3 4.45 -20.40 7.22
C PHE A 3 3.96 -21.56 6.33
N CYS A 4 2.68 -21.90 6.40
CA CYS A 4 2.12 -23.01 5.62
C CYS A 4 2.08 -22.72 4.11
N THR A 5 2.07 -21.46 3.71
CA THR A 5 2.09 -21.05 2.28
C THR A 5 3.50 -20.94 1.72
N ILE A 6 4.49 -20.62 2.56
CA ILE A 6 5.89 -20.49 2.12
C ILE A 6 6.57 -21.87 1.99
N VAL A 7 6.28 -22.83 2.88
CA VAL A 7 6.93 -24.15 2.85
C VAL A 7 6.82 -24.85 1.49
N PRO A 8 5.64 -25.02 0.87
CA PRO A 8 5.55 -25.65 -0.45
C PRO A 8 6.30 -24.90 -1.56
N VAL A 9 6.38 -23.57 -1.48
CA VAL A 9 7.13 -22.75 -2.44
C VAL A 9 8.63 -23.02 -2.34
N VAL A 10 9.13 -23.17 -1.11
CA VAL A 10 10.55 -23.48 -0.85
C VAL A 10 10.89 -24.88 -1.29
N GLU A 11 10.04 -25.86 -1.00
CA GLU A 11 10.22 -27.24 -1.44
C GLU A 11 10.26 -27.35 -2.98
N ALA A 12 9.40 -26.61 -3.66
CA ALA A 12 9.33 -26.62 -5.13
C ALA A 12 10.48 -25.87 -5.83
N ASN A 13 10.99 -24.78 -5.24
CA ASN A 13 11.87 -23.82 -5.91
C ASN A 13 13.28 -23.68 -5.26
N GLY A 14 13.51 -24.32 -4.14
CA GLY A 14 14.79 -24.29 -3.43
C GLY A 14 15.03 -23.04 -2.56
N THR A 15 16.12 -23.06 -1.79
CA THR A 15 16.47 -21.98 -0.85
C THR A 15 16.83 -20.65 -1.50
N SER A 16 17.32 -20.67 -2.74
CA SER A 16 17.61 -19.44 -3.50
C SER A 16 16.37 -18.54 -3.71
N THR A 17 15.20 -19.16 -3.84
CA THR A 17 13.92 -18.44 -3.97
C THR A 17 13.60 -17.66 -2.70
N ILE A 18 13.89 -18.21 -1.51
CA ILE A 18 13.68 -17.49 -0.24
C ILE A 18 14.53 -16.22 -0.20
N VAL A 19 15.82 -16.33 -0.55
CA VAL A 19 16.74 -15.18 -0.54
C VAL A 19 16.26 -14.12 -1.51
N SER A 20 15.84 -14.50 -2.70
CA SER A 20 15.29 -13.56 -3.70
C SER A 20 14.01 -12.87 -3.19
N LEU A 21 13.06 -13.62 -2.66
CA LEU A 21 11.82 -13.06 -2.11
C LEU A 21 12.07 -12.14 -0.90
N ALA A 22 12.98 -12.54 0.01
CA ALA A 22 13.35 -11.72 1.16
C ALA A 22 14.01 -10.40 0.72
N THR A 23 14.92 -10.46 -0.24
CA THR A 23 15.55 -9.27 -0.81
C THR A 23 14.51 -8.33 -1.44
N GLN A 24 13.59 -8.89 -2.23
CA GLN A 24 12.51 -8.11 -2.84
C GLN A 24 11.60 -7.47 -1.78
N LEU A 25 11.28 -8.21 -0.71
CA LEU A 25 10.47 -7.68 0.37
C LEU A 25 11.16 -6.49 1.07
N VAL A 26 12.46 -6.59 1.32
CA VAL A 26 13.25 -5.47 1.90
C VAL A 26 13.22 -4.23 0.99
N ILE A 27 13.47 -4.41 -0.32
CA ILE A 27 13.43 -3.31 -1.29
C ILE A 27 12.03 -2.68 -1.35
N LEU A 28 10.97 -3.50 -1.36
CA LEU A 28 9.59 -3.05 -1.35
C LEU A 28 9.28 -2.21 -0.11
N TYR A 29 9.72 -2.64 1.06
CA TYR A 29 9.53 -1.88 2.30
C TYR A 29 10.30 -0.56 2.31
N ILE A 30 11.51 -0.53 1.75
CA ILE A 30 12.26 0.72 1.55
C ILE A 30 11.46 1.67 0.63
N ALA A 31 10.87 1.15 -0.45
CA ALA A 31 10.03 1.94 -1.35
C ALA A 31 8.76 2.46 -0.63
N PHE A 32 8.08 1.63 0.14
CA PHE A 32 6.88 1.99 0.90
C PHE A 32 7.15 3.13 1.89
N PHE A 33 8.10 2.92 2.79
CA PHE A 33 8.40 3.91 3.82
C PHE A 33 9.13 5.13 3.25
N GLY A 34 9.96 4.94 2.21
CA GLY A 34 10.55 6.05 1.48
C GLY A 34 9.49 6.95 0.84
N PHE A 35 8.49 6.35 0.18
CA PHE A 35 7.35 7.06 -0.38
C PHE A 35 6.56 7.81 0.72
N ALA A 36 6.21 7.13 1.81
CA ALA A 36 5.45 7.74 2.90
C ALA A 36 6.20 8.94 3.52
N LEU A 37 7.50 8.79 3.78
CA LEU A 37 8.30 9.86 4.38
C LEU A 37 8.49 11.05 3.44
N VAL A 38 8.74 10.79 2.16
CA VAL A 38 9.01 11.86 1.19
C VAL A 38 7.70 12.50 0.72
N VAL A 39 6.75 11.71 0.22
CA VAL A 39 5.54 12.24 -0.41
C VAL A 39 4.57 12.76 0.64
N TYR A 40 4.16 11.93 1.59
CA TYR A 40 3.22 12.36 2.61
C TYR A 40 3.84 13.34 3.61
N GLY A 41 5.13 13.15 3.96
CA GLY A 41 5.86 14.12 4.79
C GLY A 41 5.96 15.50 4.13
N ALA A 42 6.21 15.56 2.82
CA ALA A 42 6.21 16.81 2.06
C ALA A 42 4.81 17.42 1.95
N ALA A 43 3.79 16.60 1.64
CA ALA A 43 2.40 17.05 1.52
C ALA A 43 1.90 17.68 2.83
N VAL A 44 2.10 17.00 3.95
CA VAL A 44 1.70 17.49 5.28
C VAL A 44 2.46 18.76 5.66
N LYS A 45 3.75 18.87 5.30
CA LYS A 45 4.54 20.06 5.58
C LYS A 45 4.14 21.27 4.73
N VAL A 46 3.98 21.05 3.43
CA VAL A 46 3.78 22.13 2.44
C VAL A 46 2.31 22.54 2.34
N LEU A 47 1.41 21.56 2.26
CA LEU A 47 -0.01 21.78 2.05
C LEU A 47 -0.81 21.78 3.36
N GLY A 48 -0.44 20.91 4.31
CA GLY A 48 -1.10 20.81 5.62
C GLY A 48 -0.47 21.68 6.72
N LYS A 49 0.56 22.47 6.41
CA LYS A 49 1.31 23.36 7.34
C LYS A 49 1.65 22.73 8.70
N THR A 50 1.69 21.40 8.75
CA THR A 50 1.95 20.62 9.95
C THR A 50 3.37 20.03 9.90
N SER A 51 4.06 19.99 11.06
CA SER A 51 5.38 19.36 11.14
C SER A 51 5.30 17.88 10.84
N PRO A 52 6.10 17.32 9.88
CA PRO A 52 6.11 15.89 9.60
C PRO A 52 6.41 15.03 10.82
N ILE A 53 7.30 15.47 11.70
CA ILE A 53 7.65 14.74 12.94
C ILE A 53 6.42 14.64 13.86
N ARG A 54 5.68 15.75 14.04
CA ARG A 54 4.45 15.76 14.81
C ARG A 54 3.40 14.84 14.17
N PHE A 55 3.23 14.93 12.86
CA PHE A 55 2.31 14.10 12.09
C PHE A 55 2.59 12.61 12.29
N PHE A 56 3.80 12.14 11.94
CA PHE A 56 4.13 10.71 12.05
C PHE A 56 4.06 10.19 13.49
N ARG A 57 4.35 11.01 14.49
CA ARG A 57 4.18 10.63 15.91
C ARG A 57 2.71 10.45 16.28
N ALA A 58 1.86 11.38 15.86
CA ALA A 58 0.42 11.36 16.15
C ALA A 58 -0.30 10.16 15.54
N ILE A 59 0.05 9.80 14.31
CA ILE A 59 -0.63 8.74 13.55
C ILE A 59 -0.06 7.33 13.82
N MET A 60 1.01 7.20 14.58
CA MET A 60 1.70 5.92 14.80
C MET A 60 0.78 4.80 15.31
N PRO A 61 -0.16 5.02 16.24
CA PRO A 61 -1.08 3.97 16.69
C PRO A 61 -1.92 3.40 15.55
N ALA A 62 -2.46 4.25 14.67
CA ALA A 62 -3.25 3.83 13.52
C ALA A 62 -2.38 3.10 12.48
N ALA A 63 -1.18 3.61 12.20
CA ALA A 63 -0.24 2.97 11.28
C ALA A 63 0.17 1.56 11.74
N LEU A 64 0.44 1.37 13.03
CA LEU A 64 0.74 0.05 13.61
C LEU A 64 -0.46 -0.88 13.59
N ASN A 65 -1.67 -0.38 13.86
CA ASN A 65 -2.90 -1.17 13.74
C ASN A 65 -3.14 -1.65 12.30
N ALA A 66 -2.97 -0.75 11.32
CA ALA A 66 -3.06 -1.09 9.90
C ALA A 66 -2.04 -2.15 9.49
N PHE A 67 -0.79 -2.00 9.95
CA PHE A 67 0.28 -2.97 9.73
C PHE A 67 -0.08 -4.36 10.30
N GLY A 68 -0.63 -4.42 11.50
CA GLY A 68 -0.97 -5.69 12.16
C GLY A 68 -2.23 -6.36 11.62
N THR A 69 -3.20 -5.57 11.14
CA THR A 69 -4.50 -6.08 10.67
C THR A 69 -4.60 -6.27 9.16
N CYS A 70 -3.72 -5.68 8.37
CA CYS A 70 -3.82 -5.61 6.90
C CYS A 70 -5.20 -5.09 6.44
N SER A 71 -5.81 -4.17 7.20
CA SER A 71 -7.14 -3.65 6.90
C SER A 71 -7.26 -2.16 7.17
N SER A 72 -7.29 -1.37 6.09
CA SER A 72 -7.60 0.06 6.17
C SER A 72 -8.98 0.29 6.76
N SER A 73 -9.97 -0.51 6.36
CA SER A 73 -11.34 -0.41 6.86
C SER A 73 -11.46 -0.65 8.38
N ALA A 74 -10.75 -1.64 8.90
CA ALA A 74 -10.72 -1.91 10.34
C ALA A 74 -9.99 -0.81 11.14
N THR A 75 -9.13 -0.04 10.48
CA THR A 75 -8.33 1.02 11.09
C THR A 75 -9.06 2.38 11.09
N ILE A 76 -10.15 2.54 10.34
CA ILE A 76 -10.91 3.81 10.24
C ILE A 76 -11.16 4.46 11.60
N PRO A 77 -11.70 3.78 12.63
CA PRO A 77 -11.99 4.44 13.92
C PRO A 77 -10.74 5.01 14.58
N LEU A 78 -9.62 4.26 14.55
CA LEU A 78 -8.38 4.68 15.16
C LEU A 78 -7.70 5.80 14.36
N SER A 79 -7.78 5.74 13.02
CA SER A 79 -7.28 6.82 12.15
C SER A 79 -8.00 8.14 12.44
N LYS A 80 -9.33 8.11 12.57
CA LYS A 80 -10.14 9.28 12.96
C LYS A 80 -9.70 9.82 14.30
N GLN A 81 -9.60 8.97 15.31
CA GLN A 81 -9.15 9.38 16.64
C GLN A 81 -7.77 10.06 16.59
N CYS A 82 -6.80 9.48 15.89
CA CYS A 82 -5.47 10.07 15.79
C CYS A 82 -5.49 11.47 15.17
N VAL A 83 -6.23 11.69 14.07
CA VAL A 83 -6.26 13.00 13.42
C VAL A 83 -7.08 14.03 14.17
N GLU A 84 -8.16 13.63 14.84
CA GLU A 84 -9.02 14.52 15.63
C GLU A 84 -8.34 14.94 16.93
N ASP A 85 -7.86 13.98 17.74
CA ASP A 85 -7.35 14.25 19.08
C ASP A 85 -5.92 14.88 19.06
N GLU A 86 -5.07 14.45 18.14
CA GLU A 86 -3.65 14.84 18.14
C GLU A 86 -3.31 15.93 17.12
N LEU A 87 -4.05 16.00 16.02
CA LEU A 87 -3.75 16.93 14.91
C LEU A 87 -4.79 18.04 14.77
N GLY A 88 -5.93 17.96 15.51
CA GLY A 88 -6.94 19.00 15.54
C GLY A 88 -7.83 19.04 14.29
N VAL A 89 -7.89 17.95 13.54
CA VAL A 89 -8.79 17.84 12.38
C VAL A 89 -10.23 17.76 12.86
N SER A 90 -11.14 18.50 12.20
CA SER A 90 -12.55 18.48 12.56
C SER A 90 -13.20 17.13 12.24
N ASN A 91 -14.18 16.74 13.05
CA ASN A 91 -14.95 15.51 12.83
C ASN A 91 -15.67 15.52 11.46
N GLN A 92 -16.05 16.68 10.94
CA GLN A 92 -16.66 16.79 9.60
C GLN A 92 -15.71 16.33 8.50
N VAL A 93 -14.44 16.77 8.55
CA VAL A 93 -13.42 16.40 7.59
C VAL A 93 -13.02 14.94 7.75
N SER A 94 -12.70 14.50 8.95
CA SER A 94 -12.27 13.12 9.23
C SER A 94 -13.31 12.07 8.87
N SER A 95 -14.61 12.36 9.14
CA SER A 95 -15.71 11.42 8.87
C SER A 95 -15.97 11.15 7.39
N ILE A 96 -15.52 12.03 6.52
CA ILE A 96 -15.62 11.86 5.07
C ILE A 96 -14.29 11.34 4.51
N THR A 97 -13.20 12.01 4.86
CA THR A 97 -11.89 11.76 4.23
C THR A 97 -11.33 10.38 4.58
N ILE A 98 -11.37 9.99 5.85
CA ILE A 98 -10.79 8.70 6.27
C ILE A 98 -11.52 7.49 5.66
N PRO A 99 -12.87 7.38 5.70
CA PRO A 99 -13.56 6.28 5.04
C PRO A 99 -13.39 6.27 3.51
N LEU A 100 -13.36 7.45 2.88
CA LEU A 100 -13.11 7.57 1.45
C LEU A 100 -11.69 7.12 1.10
N GLY A 101 -10.70 7.58 1.86
CA GLY A 101 -9.29 7.18 1.69
C GLY A 101 -9.11 5.68 1.82
N ALA A 102 -9.71 5.05 2.83
CA ALA A 102 -9.63 3.60 3.06
C ALA A 102 -10.11 2.74 1.86
N THR A 103 -10.79 3.34 0.88
CA THR A 103 -11.26 2.67 -0.34
C THR A 103 -10.58 3.18 -1.62
N VAL A 104 -10.19 4.45 -1.68
CA VAL A 104 -9.68 5.10 -2.90
C VAL A 104 -8.17 5.29 -2.85
N ASN A 105 -7.61 5.59 -1.68
CA ASN A 105 -6.20 5.87 -1.52
C ASN A 105 -5.39 4.57 -1.35
N MET A 106 -5.05 3.94 -2.47
CA MET A 106 -4.31 2.67 -2.52
C MET A 106 -2.93 2.84 -3.18
N ASP A 107 -2.21 3.91 -2.81
CA ASP A 107 -0.91 4.26 -3.40
C ASP A 107 0.13 3.16 -3.21
N ALA A 108 0.22 2.60 -1.99
CA ALA A 108 1.16 1.53 -1.71
C ALA A 108 0.76 0.21 -2.40
N VAL A 109 -0.53 -0.04 -2.62
CA VAL A 109 -0.98 -1.17 -3.45
C VAL A 109 -0.51 -0.97 -4.89
N SER A 110 -0.56 0.24 -5.44
CA SER A 110 -0.02 0.54 -6.78
C SER A 110 1.49 0.30 -6.85
N ILE A 111 2.26 0.70 -5.83
CA ILE A 111 3.69 0.43 -5.72
C ILE A 111 3.92 -1.08 -5.66
N LEU A 112 3.20 -1.80 -4.80
CA LEU A 112 3.30 -3.25 -4.65
C LEU A 112 3.07 -3.98 -5.97
N MET A 113 1.97 -3.68 -6.66
CA MET A 113 1.61 -4.35 -7.90
C MET A 113 2.63 -4.10 -9.00
N SER A 114 3.04 -2.84 -9.20
CA SER A 114 4.07 -2.50 -10.20
C SER A 114 5.37 -3.24 -9.93
N PHE A 115 5.79 -3.25 -8.67
CA PHE A 115 7.01 -3.90 -8.23
C PHE A 115 6.96 -5.42 -8.45
N MET A 116 5.87 -6.07 -8.06
CA MET A 116 5.70 -7.52 -8.18
C MET A 116 5.56 -7.97 -9.64
N ILE A 117 4.88 -7.21 -10.51
CA ILE A 117 4.81 -7.52 -11.94
C ILE A 117 6.21 -7.52 -12.56
N MET A 118 7.03 -6.51 -12.28
CA MET A 118 8.39 -6.43 -12.80
C MET A 118 9.31 -7.51 -12.22
N PHE A 119 9.15 -7.83 -10.94
CA PHE A 119 9.89 -8.92 -10.31
C PHE A 119 9.60 -10.27 -10.96
N PHE A 120 8.32 -10.63 -11.12
CA PHE A 120 7.94 -11.89 -11.73
C PHE A 120 8.24 -11.94 -13.23
N ALA A 121 8.14 -10.83 -13.95
CA ALA A 121 8.54 -10.77 -15.35
C ALA A 121 10.03 -11.13 -15.52
N ASN A 122 10.89 -10.53 -14.68
CA ASN A 122 12.31 -10.86 -14.67
C ASN A 122 12.58 -12.32 -14.27
N ALA A 123 11.91 -12.79 -13.21
CA ALA A 123 12.09 -14.17 -12.72
C ALA A 123 11.65 -15.23 -13.74
N CYS A 124 10.63 -14.93 -14.54
CA CYS A 124 10.10 -15.83 -15.57
C CYS A 124 10.68 -15.57 -16.97
N ASN A 125 11.65 -14.64 -17.11
CA ASN A 125 12.21 -14.22 -18.40
C ASN A 125 11.14 -13.73 -19.40
N VAL A 126 10.07 -13.09 -18.91
CA VAL A 126 9.03 -12.48 -19.73
C VAL A 126 9.47 -11.05 -20.10
N ASN A 127 9.64 -10.80 -21.39
CA ASN A 127 9.97 -9.46 -21.87
C ASN A 127 8.70 -8.58 -21.93
N ILE A 128 8.65 -7.58 -21.07
CA ILE A 128 7.59 -6.56 -21.08
C ILE A 128 8.08 -5.38 -21.92
N SER A 129 7.41 -5.12 -23.06
CA SER A 129 7.71 -3.94 -23.89
C SER A 129 7.34 -2.65 -23.17
N ILE A 130 7.93 -1.52 -23.58
CA ILE A 130 7.62 -0.20 -23.00
C ILE A 130 6.12 0.11 -23.13
N SER A 131 5.51 -0.21 -24.26
CA SER A 131 4.06 -0.02 -24.47
C SER A 131 3.22 -0.86 -23.50
N MET A 132 3.61 -2.11 -23.25
CA MET A 132 2.96 -2.97 -22.27
C MET A 132 3.17 -2.45 -20.84
N MET A 133 4.36 -1.93 -20.52
CA MET A 133 4.63 -1.30 -19.22
C MET A 133 3.67 -0.12 -18.95
N VAL A 134 3.51 0.76 -19.93
CA VAL A 134 2.57 1.90 -19.82
C VAL A 134 1.14 1.40 -19.63
N LEU A 135 0.72 0.39 -20.39
CA LEU A 135 -0.62 -0.19 -20.28
C LEU A 135 -0.86 -0.81 -18.89
N VAL A 136 0.11 -1.58 -18.38
CA VAL A 136 0.06 -2.17 -17.03
C VAL A 136 0.02 -1.09 -15.96
N LEU A 137 0.78 0.00 -16.08
CA LEU A 137 0.73 1.11 -15.14
C LEU A 137 -0.63 1.81 -15.12
N LEU A 138 -1.22 2.08 -16.28
CA LEU A 138 -2.57 2.69 -16.36
C LEU A 138 -3.63 1.77 -15.76
N ALA A 139 -3.58 0.47 -16.10
CA ALA A 139 -4.48 -0.52 -15.51
C ALA A 139 -4.29 -0.65 -14.00
N ASN A 140 -3.04 -0.59 -13.51
CA ASN A 140 -2.72 -0.65 -12.09
C ASN A 140 -3.36 0.51 -11.32
N VAL A 141 -3.29 1.74 -11.83
CA VAL A 141 -3.95 2.90 -11.20
C VAL A 141 -5.46 2.66 -11.07
N LEU A 142 -6.11 2.16 -12.12
CA LEU A 142 -7.55 1.87 -12.07
C LEU A 142 -7.91 0.73 -11.11
N LEU A 143 -7.11 -0.34 -11.12
CA LEU A 143 -7.34 -1.51 -10.27
C LEU A 143 -7.02 -1.24 -8.80
N SER A 144 -6.03 -0.38 -8.52
CA SER A 144 -5.71 -0.01 -7.14
C SER A 144 -6.84 0.74 -6.46
N VAL A 145 -7.47 1.70 -7.17
CA VAL A 145 -8.66 2.43 -6.67
C VAL A 145 -9.84 1.49 -6.42
N GLY A 146 -9.96 0.38 -7.17
CA GLY A 146 -11.00 -0.63 -6.96
C GLY A 146 -10.64 -1.71 -5.93
N THR A 147 -9.45 -1.66 -5.35
CA THR A 147 -9.00 -2.67 -4.39
C THR A 147 -9.63 -2.43 -3.01
N PRO A 148 -10.35 -3.43 -2.44
CA PRO A 148 -10.97 -3.24 -1.14
C PRO A 148 -9.94 -3.19 -0.01
N GLY A 149 -10.16 -2.32 0.99
CA GLY A 149 -9.29 -2.14 2.17
C GLY A 149 -9.41 -3.25 3.22
N ILE A 150 -9.36 -4.51 2.78
CA ILE A 150 -9.44 -5.72 3.61
C ILE A 150 -8.26 -6.64 3.32
N PRO A 151 -7.89 -7.54 4.25
CA PRO A 151 -6.78 -8.46 4.04
C PRO A 151 -6.89 -9.24 2.73
N GLY A 152 -5.82 -9.24 1.93
CA GLY A 152 -5.78 -9.94 0.64
C GLY A 152 -6.54 -9.23 -0.50
N GLY A 153 -7.04 -8.02 -0.31
CA GLY A 153 -7.79 -7.29 -1.33
C GLY A 153 -7.04 -7.11 -2.65
N ALA A 154 -5.73 -6.98 -2.60
CA ALA A 154 -4.87 -6.82 -3.78
C ALA A 154 -4.69 -8.08 -4.64
N ILE A 155 -5.05 -9.27 -4.15
CA ILE A 155 -4.79 -10.54 -4.86
C ILE A 155 -5.51 -10.61 -6.22
N ALA A 156 -6.79 -10.21 -6.27
CA ALA A 156 -7.57 -10.22 -7.51
C ALA A 156 -7.02 -9.22 -8.53
N SER A 157 -6.67 -8.02 -8.08
CA SER A 157 -6.08 -6.97 -8.92
C SER A 157 -4.71 -7.40 -9.48
N PHE A 158 -3.88 -8.04 -8.64
CA PHE A 158 -2.60 -8.59 -9.09
C PHE A 158 -2.80 -9.69 -10.14
N ALA A 159 -3.78 -10.59 -9.97
CA ALA A 159 -4.08 -11.66 -10.94
C ALA A 159 -4.45 -11.07 -12.32
N ALA A 160 -5.26 -10.02 -12.35
CA ALA A 160 -5.63 -9.32 -13.57
C ALA A 160 -4.40 -8.69 -14.26
N LEU A 161 -3.56 -7.98 -13.52
CA LEU A 161 -2.32 -7.38 -14.05
C LEU A 161 -1.32 -8.42 -14.52
N ALA A 162 -1.12 -9.52 -13.77
CA ALA A 162 -0.24 -10.61 -14.14
C ALA A 162 -0.68 -11.27 -15.46
N THR A 163 -1.98 -11.47 -15.64
CA THR A 163 -2.55 -12.00 -16.89
C THR A 163 -2.32 -11.03 -18.06
N MET A 164 -2.57 -9.73 -17.83
CA MET A 164 -2.33 -8.68 -18.84
C MET A 164 -0.85 -8.61 -19.24
N ALA A 165 0.06 -8.74 -18.29
CA ALA A 165 1.50 -8.74 -18.52
C ALA A 165 2.02 -10.04 -19.17
N GLY A 166 1.16 -11.05 -19.37
CA GLY A 166 1.54 -12.34 -19.94
C GLY A 166 2.36 -13.22 -19.00
N LEU A 167 2.24 -13.02 -17.68
CA LEU A 167 2.94 -13.83 -16.69
C LEU A 167 2.34 -15.23 -16.58
N PRO A 168 3.17 -16.28 -16.37
CA PRO A 168 2.68 -17.65 -16.14
C PRO A 168 1.78 -17.73 -14.91
N ALA A 169 0.71 -18.53 -14.98
CA ALA A 169 -0.23 -18.70 -13.86
C ALA A 169 0.44 -19.16 -12.54
N GLY A 170 1.57 -19.84 -12.62
CA GLY A 170 2.34 -20.29 -11.45
C GLY A 170 2.83 -19.16 -10.53
N VAL A 171 2.98 -17.91 -11.03
CA VAL A 171 3.40 -16.77 -10.21
C VAL A 171 2.39 -16.45 -9.12
N MET A 172 1.10 -16.78 -9.32
CA MET A 172 0.04 -16.55 -8.34
C MET A 172 0.28 -17.32 -7.04
N GLY A 173 0.75 -18.56 -7.13
CA GLY A 173 1.05 -19.37 -5.94
C GLY A 173 2.15 -18.72 -5.08
N VAL A 174 3.21 -18.23 -5.73
CA VAL A 174 4.31 -17.52 -5.05
C VAL A 174 3.81 -16.19 -4.46
N TYR A 175 3.08 -15.39 -5.25
CA TYR A 175 2.54 -14.12 -4.77
C TYR A 175 1.63 -14.29 -3.54
N ILE A 176 0.68 -15.22 -3.59
CA ILE A 176 -0.24 -15.49 -2.48
C ILE A 176 0.54 -15.89 -1.21
N SER A 177 1.64 -16.64 -1.34
CA SER A 177 2.45 -17.10 -0.21
C SER A 177 3.11 -15.95 0.58
N ILE A 178 3.47 -14.86 -0.09
CA ILE A 178 4.12 -13.68 0.52
C ILE A 178 3.16 -12.48 0.68
N ASN A 179 1.94 -12.58 0.14
CA ASN A 179 1.00 -11.46 0.08
C ASN A 179 0.76 -10.82 1.45
N THR A 180 0.61 -11.61 2.51
CA THR A 180 0.39 -11.06 3.85
C THR A 180 1.52 -10.13 4.29
N LEU A 181 2.78 -10.52 4.04
CA LEU A 181 3.93 -9.67 4.37
C LEU A 181 3.96 -8.40 3.55
N CYS A 182 3.58 -8.47 2.27
CA CYS A 182 3.47 -7.29 1.41
C CYS A 182 2.32 -6.38 1.84
N ASP A 183 1.18 -6.97 2.19
CA ASP A 183 -0.06 -6.29 2.54
C ASP A 183 0.07 -5.52 3.87
N MET A 184 0.81 -6.04 4.85
CA MET A 184 1.14 -5.34 6.10
C MET A 184 1.75 -3.96 5.83
N GLY A 185 2.79 -3.91 5.01
CA GLY A 185 3.47 -2.66 4.65
C GLY A 185 2.60 -1.75 3.77
N ALA A 186 1.93 -2.30 2.78
CA ALA A 186 1.05 -1.54 1.88
C ALA A 186 -0.11 -0.89 2.64
N THR A 187 -0.80 -1.64 3.49
CA THR A 187 -1.93 -1.13 4.29
C THR A 187 -1.48 -0.05 5.26
N CYS A 188 -0.32 -0.23 5.91
CA CYS A 188 0.26 0.79 6.78
C CYS A 188 0.44 2.12 6.03
N VAL A 189 1.05 2.08 4.85
CA VAL A 189 1.33 3.29 4.06
C VAL A 189 0.06 3.92 3.49
N ASN A 190 -0.91 3.12 3.04
CA ASN A 190 -2.21 3.64 2.60
C ASN A 190 -2.92 4.42 3.72
N VAL A 191 -2.98 3.85 4.93
CA VAL A 191 -3.59 4.50 6.10
C VAL A 191 -2.84 5.78 6.50
N ILE A 192 -1.51 5.83 6.37
CA ILE A 192 -0.74 7.07 6.54
C ILE A 192 -1.20 8.12 5.53
N GLY A 193 -1.40 7.73 4.27
CA GLY A 193 -1.89 8.61 3.21
C GLY A 193 -3.30 9.15 3.48
N ASP A 194 -4.21 8.31 3.98
CA ASP A 194 -5.58 8.72 4.36
C ASP A 194 -5.54 9.87 5.39
N MET A 195 -4.70 9.71 6.41
CA MET A 195 -4.54 10.72 7.47
C MET A 195 -3.79 11.96 6.97
N ALA A 196 -2.81 11.81 6.07
CA ALA A 196 -2.13 12.95 5.46
C ALA A 196 -3.09 13.78 4.61
N GLY A 197 -3.94 13.13 3.79
CA GLY A 197 -4.99 13.79 3.03
C GLY A 197 -5.97 14.55 3.93
N CYS A 198 -6.30 13.96 5.07
CA CYS A 198 -7.20 14.57 6.06
C CYS A 198 -6.63 15.88 6.63
N VAL A 199 -5.34 15.89 7.00
CA VAL A 199 -4.63 17.09 7.51
C VAL A 199 -4.53 18.18 6.44
N VAL A 200 -4.22 17.78 5.19
CA VAL A 200 -4.14 18.72 4.07
C VAL A 200 -5.50 19.34 3.78
N LEU A 201 -6.56 18.55 3.77
CA LEU A 201 -7.91 19.05 3.49
C LEU A 201 -8.40 20.00 4.58
N GLN A 202 -8.15 19.70 5.87
CA GLN A 202 -8.49 20.61 6.98
C GLN A 202 -7.86 21.99 6.78
N GLU A 203 -6.58 22.06 6.47
CA GLU A 203 -5.87 23.34 6.26
C GLU A 203 -6.45 24.13 5.07
N GLN A 204 -6.87 23.44 3.99
CA GLN A 204 -7.47 24.12 2.85
C GLN A 204 -8.84 24.72 3.19
N ILE A 205 -9.64 24.02 3.96
CA ILE A 205 -10.96 24.53 4.42
C ILE A 205 -10.78 25.73 5.36
N ASP A 206 -9.80 25.68 6.27
CA ASP A 206 -9.52 26.78 7.21
C ASP A 206 -9.02 28.04 6.51
N ILE A 207 -8.39 27.93 5.32
CA ILE A 207 -7.97 29.08 4.50
C ILE A 207 -9.17 29.75 3.79
N GLU A 208 -10.18 28.95 3.43
CA GLU A 208 -11.35 29.45 2.70
C GLU A 208 -12.44 30.03 3.62
N ALA A 209 -12.37 29.78 4.93
CA ALA A 209 -13.31 30.25 5.94
C ALA A 209 -12.93 31.63 6.50
#